data_f0788c7c3ca20f53ec184972aa8b4fc3
#
_entry.id   f0788c7c3ca20f53ec184972aa8b4fc3
#
_cell.length_a   1.000
_cell.length_b   1.000
_cell.length_c   1.000
_cell.angle_alpha   90.00
_cell.angle_beta   90.00
_cell.angle_gamma   90.00
#
_symmetry.space_group_name_H-M   'P 1'
#
loop_
_entity.id
_entity.type
_entity.pdbx_description
1 polymer ?
#
loop_
_entity_poly.entity_id
_entity_poly.type
_entity_poly.pdbx_seq_one_letter_code
_entity_poly.pdbx_strand_id
1 'polypeptide(L)' 'MLDNRRRIYALASWTVKSNGKGWFVRKTDSSGQWRGPYRSESSACLVIARQLKRELLKRDGLSLRL' A
#
# COMPACT_ATOMS: atom_id res chain seq x y z
N MET A 1 16.42 21.58 4.07
CA MET A 1 15.76 21.26 3.44
C MET A 1 14.94 20.13 3.63
N LEU A 2 14.09 19.89 3.01
CA LEU A 2 13.30 18.85 3.22
C LEU A 2 13.84 17.56 3.00
N ASP A 3 13.62 16.64 3.84
CA ASP A 3 14.11 15.31 3.65
C ASP A 3 13.02 14.54 3.00
N ASN A 4 13.00 14.55 1.70
CA ASN A 4 12.01 13.83 0.97
C ASN A 4 12.20 12.35 1.00
N ARG A 5 13.27 11.88 1.57
CA ARG A 5 13.49 10.46 1.62
C ARG A 5 12.70 9.78 2.70
N ARG A 6 12.19 10.54 3.65
CA ARG A 6 11.41 9.95 4.69
C ARG A 6 10.00 10.43 4.59
N ARG A 7 9.12 9.59 4.17
CA ARG A 7 7.72 9.94 4.08
C ARG A 7 6.92 8.79 4.66
N ILE A 8 5.84 9.15 5.29
CA ILE A 8 4.93 8.14 5.79
C ILE A 8 3.55 8.74 5.74
N TYR A 9 2.62 8.03 5.17
CA TYR A 9 1.25 8.50 5.08
C TYR A 9 0.31 7.33 4.88
N ALA A 10 -0.97 7.58 5.06
CA ALA A 10 -1.97 6.56 4.90
C ALA A 10 -2.60 6.67 3.52
N LEU A 11 -2.89 5.53 2.92
CA LEU A 11 -3.57 5.50 1.66
C LEU A 11 -4.63 4.43 1.81
N ALA A 12 -5.88 4.86 1.99
CA ALA A 12 -6.99 3.98 2.30
C ALA A 12 -6.65 3.24 3.60
N SER A 13 -6.76 1.96 3.63
CA SER A 13 -6.48 1.20 4.84
C SER A 13 -5.04 0.73 4.89
N TRP A 14 -4.18 1.33 4.12
CA TRP A 14 -2.77 0.96 4.08
C TRP A 14 -1.90 2.12 4.48
N THR A 15 -0.70 1.81 4.94
CA THR A 15 0.28 2.82 5.29
C THR A 15 1.46 2.68 4.33
N VAL A 16 1.91 3.81 3.82
CA VAL A 16 3.03 3.83 2.90
C VAL A 16 4.18 4.56 3.59
N LYS A 17 5.35 4.04 3.49
CA LYS A 17 6.50 4.73 4.05
C LYS A 17 7.72 4.62 3.15
N SER A 18 8.56 5.63 3.21
CA SER A 18 9.81 5.61 2.49
C SER A 18 10.90 6.03 3.46
N ASN A 19 12.02 5.36 3.43
CA ASN A 19 13.11 5.68 4.32
C ASN A 19 14.40 5.89 3.56
N GLY A 20 14.32 6.18 2.29
CA GLY A 20 15.52 6.42 1.50
C GLY A 20 16.08 5.19 0.84
N LYS A 21 15.68 4.01 1.29
CA LYS A 21 16.12 2.78 0.69
C LYS A 21 15.09 2.19 -0.20
N GLY A 22 13.89 2.70 -0.14
CA GLY A 22 12.83 2.19 -0.96
C GLY A 22 11.50 2.53 -0.35
N TRP A 23 10.45 2.01 -0.94
CA TRP A 23 9.11 2.28 -0.50
C TRP A 23 8.51 1.00 0.06
N PHE A 24 7.81 1.15 1.17
CA PHE A 24 7.23 0.01 1.85
C PHE A 24 5.76 0.25 2.12
N VAL A 25 4.99 -0.81 2.16
CA VAL A 25 3.56 -0.69 2.46
C VAL A 25 3.15 -1.76 3.46
N ARG A 26 2.13 -1.45 4.23
CA ARG A 26 1.61 -2.38 5.20
C ARG A 26 0.18 -1.99 5.52
N LYS A 27 -0.67 -2.95 5.82
CA LYS A 27 -2.03 -2.64 6.21
C LYS A 27 -1.96 -1.87 7.51
N THR A 28 -2.72 -0.80 7.61
CA THR A 28 -2.64 0.08 8.76
C THR A 28 -2.97 -0.60 10.07
N ASP A 29 -3.97 -1.44 10.06
CA ASP A 29 -4.37 -2.12 11.28
C ASP A 29 -3.70 -3.47 11.49
N SER A 30 -2.64 -3.71 10.78
CA SER A 30 -1.96 -4.99 10.89
C SER A 30 -0.61 -4.80 11.54
N SER A 31 -0.20 -5.78 12.31
CA SER A 31 1.13 -5.73 12.89
C SER A 31 2.08 -6.57 12.06
N GLY A 32 1.69 -6.91 10.85
CA GLY A 32 2.53 -7.72 9.99
C GLY A 32 3.73 -6.98 9.49
N GLN A 33 4.53 -7.67 8.72
CA GLN A 33 5.72 -7.07 8.21
C GLN A 33 5.45 -6.15 7.05
N TRP A 34 6.34 -5.18 6.89
CA TRP A 34 6.24 -4.27 5.76
C TRP A 34 6.61 -5.03 4.50
N ARG A 35 5.95 -4.67 3.43
CA ARG A 35 6.26 -5.25 2.12
C ARG A 35 7.14 -4.29 1.37
N GLY A 36 8.09 -4.79 0.65
CA GLY A 36 9.02 -4.00 -0.11
C GLY A 36 10.42 -4.54 0.05
N PRO A 37 11.41 -3.75 -0.33
CA PRO A 37 11.28 -2.38 -0.81
C PRO A 37 10.84 -2.33 -2.26
N TYR A 38 9.99 -1.33 -2.56
CA TYR A 38 9.56 -1.11 -3.93
C TYR A 38 10.38 0.06 -4.46
N ARG A 39 10.58 0.04 -5.77
CA ARG A 39 11.43 1.00 -6.40
C ARG A 39 10.92 2.42 -6.36
N SER A 40 9.65 2.63 -6.43
CA SER A 40 9.09 3.95 -6.45
C SER A 40 7.79 4.02 -5.71
N GLU A 41 7.35 5.22 -5.46
CA GLU A 41 6.07 5.42 -4.81
C GLU A 41 4.95 4.85 -5.67
N SER A 42 5.06 5.01 -6.97
CA SER A 42 4.07 4.49 -7.88
C SER A 42 3.94 2.98 -7.76
N SER A 43 5.06 2.31 -7.68
CA SER A 43 5.05 0.86 -7.54
C SER A 43 4.38 0.45 -6.23
N ALA A 44 4.71 1.14 -5.17
CA ALA A 44 4.12 0.83 -3.87
C ALA A 44 2.60 1.08 -3.89
N CYS A 45 2.19 2.19 -4.47
CA CYS A 45 0.77 2.50 -4.55
C CYS A 45 0.03 1.51 -5.44
N LEU A 46 0.69 1.01 -6.46
CA LEU A 46 0.09 0.03 -7.33
C LEU A 46 -0.19 -1.26 -6.57
N VAL A 47 0.70 -1.63 -5.69
CA VAL A 47 0.51 -2.82 -4.88
C VAL A 47 -0.72 -2.64 -4.00
N ILE A 48 -0.86 -1.46 -3.41
CA ILE A 48 -2.01 -1.17 -2.58
C ILE A 48 -3.29 -1.22 -3.41
N ALA A 49 -3.25 -0.64 -4.60
CA ALA A 49 -4.43 -0.61 -5.46
C ALA A 49 -4.87 -2.03 -5.80
N ARG A 50 -3.94 -2.91 -6.05
CA ARG A 50 -4.25 -4.28 -6.35
C ARG A 50 -4.86 -4.99 -5.15
N GLN A 51 -4.34 -4.71 -3.96
CA GLN A 51 -4.88 -5.32 -2.76
C GLN A 51 -6.28 -4.80 -2.46
N LEU A 52 -6.51 -3.52 -2.66
CA LEU A 52 -7.82 -2.95 -2.43
C LEU A 52 -8.84 -3.53 -3.41
N LYS A 53 -8.43 -3.71 -4.64
CA LYS A 53 -9.29 -4.27 -5.63
C LYS A 53 -9.68 -5.68 -5.22
N ARG A 54 -8.72 -6.46 -4.77
CA ARG A 54 -8.95 -7.80 -4.35
C ARG A 54 -9.89 -7.86 -3.18
N GLU A 55 -9.71 -6.97 -2.22
CA GLU A 55 -10.55 -6.94 -1.05
C GLU A 55 -11.98 -6.56 -1.42
N LEU A 56 -12.12 -5.63 -2.33
CA LEU A 56 -13.41 -5.24 -2.77
C LEU A 56 -14.12 -6.37 -3.46
N LEU A 57 -13.43 -7.07 -4.33
CA LEU A 57 -13.98 -8.17 -5.05
C LEU A 57 -14.42 -9.26 -4.11
N LYS A 58 -13.68 -9.45 -3.06
CA LYS A 58 -13.99 -10.47 -2.12
C LYS A 58 -15.23 -10.12 -1.34
N ARG A 59 -15.37 -8.86 -0.97
CA ARG A 59 -16.49 -8.44 -0.20
C ARG A 59 -17.74 -8.45 -1.00
N ASP A 60 -17.68 -8.02 -2.24
CA ASP A 60 -18.83 -7.95 -3.09
C ASP A 60 -18.78 -9.01 -4.13
N GLY A 61 -18.44 -10.18 -3.74
CA GLY A 61 -18.27 -11.26 -4.66
C GLY A 61 -19.44 -11.47 -5.57
N LEU A 62 -20.61 -11.12 -5.10
CA LEU A 62 -21.73 -11.29 -5.91
C LEU A 62 -21.79 -10.40 -7.06
N SER A 63 -21.36 -9.18 -6.88
CA SER A 63 -21.46 -8.24 -7.95
C SER A 63 -20.60 -8.59 -9.11
N LEU A 64 -19.70 -9.52 -8.92
CA LEU A 64 -18.83 -9.87 -9.98
C LEU A 64 -19.43 -10.88 -10.87
N ARG A 65 -20.49 -11.42 -10.48
CA ARG A 65 -21.04 -12.43 -11.26
C ARG A 65 -21.84 -11.91 -12.32
N LEU A 66 -21.83 -10.71 -12.54
CA LEU A 66 -22.63 -10.10 -13.56
C LEU A 66 -22.37 -10.59 -14.91
#